data_832d576b40e92aa9b53edc805c36985a
#
_entry.id   832d576b40e92aa9b53edc805c36985a
#
_cell.length_a   1.000
_cell.length_b   1.000
_cell.length_c   1.000
_cell.angle_alpha   90.00
_cell.angle_beta   90.00
_cell.angle_gamma   90.00
#
_symmetry.space_group_name_H-M   'P 1'
#
loop_
_entity.id
_entity.type
_entity.pdbx_description
1 polymer ?
#
loop_
_entity_poly.entity_id
_entity_poly.type
_entity_poly.pdbx_seq_one_letter_code
_entity_poly.pdbx_strand_id
1 'polypeptide(L)'
;MHAWEKQGMENVFPGFSDFASLDEIGPIVLSHGDGIHVVDVAGKRYLDANSGLWNNVAGFNHQGLIDALSAQAQRFPGYHSFFGRIADVTVELSKRLIGLSPFEDGKVYYTNSGSEANDTMVKMLWMINRARGEPERRKIITRHNAYHGVTIATASMTGKPYNAEFGLPLPGFLHADCPHFWRYGLPEESEEDFTQRMARNLEDLIEREGPETIAGMFAEPVQGAGGVIPPSKGYFQAIRPILRKYDIPLIADEVICGFGRLGEMWGSDHYGIEPDAIIASKCLTAGYYPMGAVILGEQLTAALMDASDRFGEFPHGFTAAGSPLGSAVGARSTCLYFCD
;
A
#
# COMPACT_ATOMS: atom_id res chain seq x y z
N MET A 1 24.33 22.85 -18.24
CA MET A 1 22.96 22.34 -18.00
C MET A 1 22.29 22.13 -19.34
N HIS A 2 21.76 20.93 -19.59
CA HIS A 2 21.02 20.63 -20.81
C HIS A 2 19.72 21.47 -20.86
N ALA A 3 19.21 21.78 -22.07
CA ALA A 3 17.98 22.59 -22.20
C ALA A 3 16.76 22.00 -21.44
N TRP A 4 16.63 20.68 -21.41
CA TRP A 4 15.58 19.98 -20.65
C TRP A 4 15.74 20.10 -19.14
N GLU A 5 16.97 20.14 -18.61
CA GLU A 5 17.22 20.33 -17.18
C GLU A 5 16.76 21.73 -16.75
N LYS A 6 17.08 22.76 -17.56
CA LYS A 6 16.61 24.12 -17.31
C LYS A 6 15.09 24.23 -17.35
N GLN A 7 14.43 23.65 -18.37
CA GLN A 7 12.98 23.64 -18.48
C GLN A 7 12.33 22.82 -17.35
N GLY A 8 12.97 21.74 -16.89
CA GLY A 8 12.52 20.96 -15.75
C GLY A 8 12.46 21.80 -14.48
N MET A 9 13.50 22.58 -14.21
CA MET A 9 13.53 23.50 -13.06
C MET A 9 12.44 24.58 -13.14
N GLU A 10 12.19 25.11 -14.34
CA GLU A 10 11.22 26.18 -14.54
C GLU A 10 9.75 25.72 -14.42
N ASN A 11 9.44 24.45 -14.68
CA ASN A 11 8.06 24.01 -14.90
C ASN A 11 7.62 22.81 -14.05
N VAL A 12 8.51 22.13 -13.30
CA VAL A 12 8.18 20.91 -12.56
C VAL A 12 8.65 21.00 -11.11
N PHE A 13 7.76 20.72 -10.18
CA PHE A 13 8.10 20.48 -8.79
C PHE A 13 8.26 18.97 -8.53
N PRO A 14 9.47 18.41 -8.42
CA PRO A 14 9.65 17.02 -8.07
C PRO A 14 9.30 16.77 -6.59
N GLY A 15 8.60 15.67 -6.32
CA GLY A 15 8.25 15.30 -4.95
C GLY A 15 9.47 14.97 -4.08
N PHE A 16 9.35 15.14 -2.76
CA PHE A 16 10.41 14.85 -1.79
C PHE A 16 11.77 15.48 -2.11
N SER A 17 11.77 16.73 -2.59
CA SER A 17 12.96 17.44 -3.05
C SER A 17 13.12 18.79 -2.33
N ASP A 18 14.37 19.15 -2.05
CA ASP A 18 14.74 20.51 -1.68
C ASP A 18 14.93 21.35 -2.97
N PHE A 19 14.01 22.27 -3.21
CA PHE A 19 13.99 23.06 -4.44
C PHE A 19 15.18 24.02 -4.53
N ALA A 20 15.68 24.56 -3.40
CA ALA A 20 16.85 25.43 -3.41
C ALA A 20 18.12 24.66 -3.82
N SER A 21 18.30 23.46 -3.29
CA SER A 21 19.40 22.57 -3.71
C SER A 21 19.29 22.18 -5.17
N LEU A 22 18.08 21.95 -5.69
CA LEU A 22 17.88 21.62 -7.09
C LEU A 22 18.22 22.80 -8.02
N ASP A 23 17.97 24.04 -7.61
CA ASP A 23 18.37 25.24 -8.37
C ASP A 23 19.90 25.32 -8.53
N GLU A 24 20.67 24.84 -7.55
CA GLU A 24 22.13 24.85 -7.59
C GLU A 24 22.71 23.68 -8.41
N ILE A 25 22.24 22.45 -8.20
CA ILE A 25 22.81 21.22 -8.77
C ILE A 25 22.14 20.77 -10.07
N GLY A 26 20.91 21.21 -10.31
CA GLY A 26 20.04 20.75 -11.40
C GLY A 26 19.39 19.39 -11.15
N PRO A 27 18.25 19.11 -11.83
CA PRO A 27 17.61 17.80 -11.78
C PRO A 27 18.28 16.83 -12.73
N ILE A 28 18.15 15.53 -12.46
CA ILE A 28 18.45 14.50 -13.45
C ILE A 28 17.22 14.29 -14.31
N VAL A 29 17.27 14.68 -15.57
CA VAL A 29 16.14 14.47 -16.51
C VAL A 29 16.35 13.16 -17.25
N LEU A 30 15.54 12.15 -16.92
CA LEU A 30 15.60 10.83 -17.52
C LEU A 30 14.87 10.82 -18.87
N SER A 31 15.44 10.15 -19.88
CA SER A 31 14.88 10.03 -21.22
C SER A 31 14.25 8.67 -21.47
N HIS A 32 14.87 7.58 -21.02
CA HIS A 32 14.36 6.22 -21.21
C HIS A 32 14.95 5.24 -20.18
N GLY A 33 14.33 4.06 -20.11
CA GLY A 33 14.85 2.90 -19.37
C GLY A 33 15.36 1.83 -20.32
N ASP A 34 16.30 1.00 -19.84
CA ASP A 34 16.88 -0.12 -20.57
C ASP A 34 17.24 -1.24 -19.59
N GLY A 35 16.41 -2.27 -19.51
CA GLY A 35 16.56 -3.36 -18.54
C GLY A 35 16.56 -2.84 -17.11
N ILE A 36 17.72 -2.91 -16.44
CA ILE A 36 17.91 -2.44 -15.05
C ILE A 36 18.53 -1.04 -14.98
N HIS A 37 18.59 -0.33 -16.08
CA HIS A 37 19.24 0.99 -16.14
C HIS A 37 18.24 2.06 -16.58
N VAL A 38 18.52 3.29 -16.16
CA VAL A 38 17.91 4.51 -16.69
C VAL A 38 18.95 5.37 -17.38
N VAL A 39 18.54 6.11 -18.40
CA VAL A 39 19.43 6.97 -19.19
C VAL A 39 18.89 8.38 -19.15
N ASP A 40 19.75 9.36 -18.87
CA ASP A 40 19.39 10.75 -18.87
C ASP A 40 19.42 11.38 -20.27
N VAL A 41 18.98 12.64 -20.38
CA VAL A 41 18.96 13.38 -21.65
C VAL A 41 20.32 13.70 -22.23
N ALA A 42 21.42 13.57 -21.44
CA ALA A 42 22.78 13.69 -21.88
C ALA A 42 23.38 12.34 -22.34
N GLY A 43 22.62 11.25 -22.24
CA GLY A 43 23.05 9.91 -22.61
C GLY A 43 23.82 9.17 -21.52
N LYS A 44 23.92 9.73 -20.32
CA LYS A 44 24.58 9.05 -19.21
C LYS A 44 23.64 7.97 -18.64
N ARG A 45 24.23 6.79 -18.44
CA ARG A 45 23.54 5.58 -17.97
C ARG A 45 23.76 5.41 -16.47
N TYR A 46 22.69 5.08 -15.76
CA TYR A 46 22.69 4.80 -14.32
C TYR A 46 22.08 3.43 -14.05
N LEU A 47 22.66 2.66 -13.14
CA LEU A 47 22.05 1.46 -12.59
C LEU A 47 20.89 1.87 -11.67
N ASP A 48 19.69 1.41 -11.97
CA ASP A 48 18.52 1.67 -11.13
C ASP A 48 18.41 0.65 -9.99
N ALA A 49 19.28 0.79 -8.99
CA ALA A 49 19.28 -0.07 -7.81
C ALA A 49 18.03 0.09 -6.93
N ASN A 50 17.25 1.15 -7.15
CA ASN A 50 16.01 1.44 -6.42
C ASN A 50 14.78 0.80 -7.07
N SER A 51 14.95 0.22 -8.27
CA SER A 51 13.86 -0.39 -9.03
C SER A 51 12.67 0.57 -9.22
N GLY A 52 12.93 1.77 -9.80
CA GLY A 52 12.03 2.89 -9.77
C GLY A 52 11.84 3.40 -8.35
N LEU A 53 10.68 3.16 -7.78
CA LEU A 53 10.43 3.34 -6.34
C LEU A 53 9.87 2.02 -5.76
N TRP A 54 10.70 0.95 -5.79
CA TRP A 54 10.34 -0.43 -5.43
C TRP A 54 9.16 -1.00 -6.24
N ASN A 55 9.03 -0.61 -7.50
CA ASN A 55 7.90 -1.02 -8.34
C ASN A 55 8.30 -1.62 -9.69
N ASN A 56 9.50 -1.36 -10.19
CA ASN A 56 9.93 -1.83 -11.51
C ASN A 56 10.68 -3.17 -11.41
N VAL A 57 9.96 -4.21 -10.97
CA VAL A 57 10.56 -5.54 -10.70
C VAL A 57 10.83 -6.37 -11.95
N ALA A 58 10.19 -6.04 -13.09
CA ALA A 58 10.40 -6.70 -14.38
C ALA A 58 11.48 -6.03 -15.24
N GLY A 59 12.09 -4.95 -14.73
CA GLY A 59 12.96 -4.07 -15.52
C GLY A 59 12.18 -3.22 -16.52
N PHE A 60 12.90 -2.31 -17.17
CA PHE A 60 12.37 -1.50 -18.27
C PHE A 60 12.32 -2.32 -19.56
N ASN A 61 11.39 -2.00 -20.46
CA ASN A 61 11.24 -2.63 -21.78
C ASN A 61 10.84 -4.11 -21.73
N HIS A 62 10.13 -4.57 -20.69
CA HIS A 62 9.60 -5.93 -20.63
C HIS A 62 8.49 -6.11 -21.68
N GLN A 63 8.79 -6.84 -22.76
CA GLN A 63 7.93 -6.91 -23.95
C GLN A 63 6.51 -7.40 -23.64
N GLY A 64 6.36 -8.44 -22.80
CA GLY A 64 5.03 -8.97 -22.47
C GLY A 64 4.11 -7.99 -21.73
N LEU A 65 4.67 -7.06 -20.93
CA LEU A 65 3.90 -6.00 -20.26
C LEU A 65 3.53 -4.88 -21.24
N ILE A 66 4.45 -4.53 -22.16
CA ILE A 66 4.21 -3.56 -23.23
C ILE A 66 3.14 -4.06 -24.18
N ASP A 67 3.20 -5.34 -24.57
CA ASP A 67 2.22 -5.95 -25.46
C ASP A 67 0.82 -5.99 -24.83
N ALA A 68 0.73 -6.37 -23.54
CA ALA A 68 -0.54 -6.38 -22.81
C ALA A 68 -1.17 -4.99 -22.75
N LEU A 69 -0.36 -3.97 -22.44
CA LEU A 69 -0.79 -2.57 -22.40
C LEU A 69 -1.27 -2.11 -23.79
N SER A 70 -0.47 -2.36 -24.83
CA SER A 70 -0.73 -1.91 -26.20
C SER A 70 -1.97 -2.57 -26.79
N ALA A 71 -2.13 -3.88 -26.61
CA ALA A 71 -3.30 -4.62 -27.07
C ALA A 71 -4.58 -4.12 -26.39
N GLN A 72 -4.52 -3.89 -25.07
CA GLN A 72 -5.67 -3.36 -24.33
C GLN A 72 -6.00 -1.92 -24.73
N ALA A 73 -4.99 -1.09 -25.03
CA ALA A 73 -5.18 0.29 -25.49
C ALA A 73 -5.93 0.33 -26.84
N GLN A 74 -5.64 -0.59 -27.75
CA GLN A 74 -6.33 -0.73 -29.04
C GLN A 74 -7.77 -1.24 -28.89
N ARG A 75 -8.00 -2.12 -27.91
CA ARG A 75 -9.30 -2.77 -27.70
C ARG A 75 -10.27 -1.89 -26.92
N PHE A 76 -9.86 -1.41 -25.72
CA PHE A 76 -10.68 -0.66 -24.79
C PHE A 76 -9.79 0.09 -23.81
N PRO A 77 -9.35 1.33 -24.10
CA PRO A 77 -8.32 2.03 -23.34
C PRO A 77 -8.76 2.49 -21.97
N GLY A 78 -10.02 2.83 -21.79
CA GLY A 78 -10.48 3.37 -20.50
C GLY A 78 -11.98 3.42 -20.36
N TYR A 79 -12.43 3.11 -19.16
CA TYR A 79 -13.81 3.32 -18.71
C TYR A 79 -13.83 3.36 -17.18
N HIS A 80 -14.83 4.01 -16.61
CA HIS A 80 -15.03 4.03 -15.16
C HIS A 80 -15.66 2.73 -14.65
N SER A 81 -15.40 2.40 -13.39
CA SER A 81 -15.97 1.23 -12.70
C SER A 81 -17.18 1.55 -11.81
N PHE A 82 -17.93 2.62 -12.14
CA PHE A 82 -19.08 3.07 -11.36
C PHE A 82 -20.39 2.44 -11.89
N PHE A 83 -21.41 2.41 -11.02
CA PHE A 83 -22.79 2.03 -11.37
C PHE A 83 -22.90 0.62 -11.98
N GLY A 84 -22.12 -0.32 -11.44
CA GLY A 84 -22.14 -1.72 -11.89
C GLY A 84 -21.46 -1.99 -13.23
N ARG A 85 -20.64 -1.05 -13.73
CA ARG A 85 -19.85 -1.24 -14.95
C ARG A 85 -18.45 -1.70 -14.61
N ILE A 86 -18.00 -2.80 -15.19
CA ILE A 86 -16.69 -3.39 -14.93
C ILE A 86 -16.14 -3.91 -16.26
N ALA A 87 -14.88 -3.64 -16.57
CA ALA A 87 -14.23 -4.22 -17.74
C ALA A 87 -13.93 -5.71 -17.48
N ASP A 88 -14.05 -6.54 -18.52
CA ASP A 88 -13.79 -7.98 -18.43
C ASP A 88 -12.38 -8.31 -17.93
N VAL A 89 -11.37 -7.59 -18.39
CA VAL A 89 -9.98 -7.75 -17.94
C VAL A 89 -9.81 -7.39 -16.45
N THR A 90 -10.64 -6.49 -15.91
CA THR A 90 -10.66 -6.16 -14.48
C THR A 90 -11.27 -7.29 -13.66
N VAL A 91 -12.28 -7.98 -14.20
CA VAL A 91 -12.83 -9.20 -13.58
C VAL A 91 -11.76 -10.30 -13.55
N GLU A 92 -11.01 -10.47 -14.65
CA GLU A 92 -9.92 -11.45 -14.72
C GLU A 92 -8.83 -11.17 -13.67
N LEU A 93 -8.37 -9.91 -13.57
CA LEU A 93 -7.39 -9.53 -12.56
C LEU A 93 -7.93 -9.75 -11.14
N SER A 94 -9.19 -9.40 -10.86
CA SER A 94 -9.80 -9.59 -9.55
C SER A 94 -9.82 -11.05 -9.14
N LYS A 95 -10.21 -11.95 -10.06
CA LYS A 95 -10.19 -13.40 -9.83
C LYS A 95 -8.78 -13.89 -9.50
N ARG A 96 -7.75 -13.40 -10.21
CA ARG A 96 -6.35 -13.75 -9.94
C ARG A 96 -5.91 -13.27 -8.57
N LEU A 97 -6.20 -12.02 -8.21
CA LEU A 97 -5.80 -11.44 -6.92
C LEU A 97 -6.42 -12.18 -5.74
N ILE A 98 -7.71 -12.56 -5.84
CA ILE A 98 -8.35 -13.41 -4.80
C ILE A 98 -7.67 -14.78 -4.76
N GLY A 99 -7.43 -15.42 -5.90
CA GLY A 99 -6.78 -16.73 -5.94
C GLY A 99 -5.31 -16.74 -5.46
N LEU A 100 -4.66 -15.57 -5.42
CA LEU A 100 -3.30 -15.39 -4.90
C LEU A 100 -3.29 -14.89 -3.45
N SER A 101 -4.43 -14.45 -2.92
CA SER A 101 -4.55 -13.96 -1.54
C SER A 101 -4.75 -15.13 -0.54
N PRO A 102 -4.55 -14.90 0.75
CA PRO A 102 -4.84 -15.91 1.79
C PRO A 102 -6.33 -16.12 2.04
N PHE A 103 -7.22 -15.48 1.27
CA PHE A 103 -8.67 -15.54 1.43
C PHE A 103 -9.28 -16.61 0.54
N GLU A 104 -10.20 -17.41 1.07
CA GLU A 104 -10.94 -18.40 0.29
C GLU A 104 -11.96 -17.73 -0.65
N ASP A 105 -12.57 -16.63 -0.19
CA ASP A 105 -13.47 -15.76 -0.95
C ASP A 105 -13.20 -14.29 -0.60
N GLY A 106 -13.70 -13.37 -1.39
CA GLY A 106 -13.49 -11.95 -1.13
C GLY A 106 -13.80 -11.06 -2.33
N LYS A 107 -13.49 -9.78 -2.18
CA LYS A 107 -13.66 -8.81 -3.28
C LYS A 107 -12.48 -7.86 -3.36
N VAL A 108 -12.20 -7.40 -4.58
CA VAL A 108 -11.16 -6.42 -4.86
C VAL A 108 -11.80 -5.08 -5.18
N TYR A 109 -11.32 -4.03 -4.54
CA TYR A 109 -11.63 -2.65 -4.87
C TYR A 109 -10.38 -1.97 -5.42
N TYR A 110 -10.48 -1.32 -6.59
CA TYR A 110 -9.34 -0.71 -7.27
C TYR A 110 -9.22 0.79 -6.99
N THR A 111 -7.97 1.25 -7.03
CA THR A 111 -7.55 2.65 -6.90
C THR A 111 -6.41 2.93 -7.88
N ASN A 112 -5.82 4.13 -7.87
CA ASN A 112 -4.70 4.48 -8.75
C ASN A 112 -3.33 4.42 -8.02
N SER A 113 -3.33 4.28 -6.71
CA SER A 113 -2.12 4.27 -5.88
C SER A 113 -2.34 3.55 -4.55
N GLY A 114 -1.23 3.21 -3.86
CA GLY A 114 -1.30 2.67 -2.50
C GLY A 114 -1.86 3.67 -1.47
N SER A 115 -1.59 4.98 -1.67
CA SER A 115 -2.18 6.03 -0.82
C SER A 115 -3.69 6.05 -0.90
N GLU A 116 -4.25 6.03 -2.12
CA GLU A 116 -5.69 5.96 -2.32
C GLU A 116 -6.29 4.65 -1.80
N ALA A 117 -5.56 3.53 -1.91
CA ALA A 117 -6.03 2.24 -1.41
C ALA A 117 -6.14 2.24 0.13
N ASN A 118 -5.14 2.76 0.83
CA ASN A 118 -5.19 2.94 2.28
C ASN A 118 -6.31 3.90 2.71
N ASP A 119 -6.46 5.06 2.06
CA ASP A 119 -7.59 5.99 2.29
C ASP A 119 -8.95 5.31 2.11
N THR A 120 -9.09 4.53 1.05
CA THR A 120 -10.31 3.79 0.74
C THR A 120 -10.64 2.80 1.85
N MET A 121 -9.63 2.06 2.33
CA MET A 121 -9.82 1.07 3.41
C MET A 121 -10.25 1.75 4.72
N VAL A 122 -9.70 2.91 5.06
CA VAL A 122 -10.15 3.70 6.22
C VAL A 122 -11.64 4.06 6.09
N LYS A 123 -12.08 4.52 4.91
CA LYS A 123 -13.49 4.84 4.66
C LYS A 123 -14.39 3.60 4.71
N MET A 124 -13.92 2.45 4.21
CA MET A 124 -14.66 1.19 4.31
C MET A 124 -14.89 0.81 5.77
N LEU A 125 -13.86 0.84 6.62
CA LEU A 125 -13.97 0.55 8.05
C LEU A 125 -14.94 1.51 8.75
N TRP A 126 -14.88 2.80 8.47
CA TRP A 126 -15.79 3.77 9.04
C TRP A 126 -17.24 3.53 8.64
N MET A 127 -17.48 3.19 7.38
CA MET A 127 -18.83 2.88 6.87
C MET A 127 -19.39 1.60 7.51
N ILE A 128 -18.57 0.54 7.60
CA ILE A 128 -18.91 -0.73 8.26
C ILE A 128 -19.31 -0.48 9.72
N ASN A 129 -18.47 0.24 10.48
CA ASN A 129 -18.73 0.50 11.90
C ASN A 129 -19.98 1.37 12.09
N ARG A 130 -20.21 2.36 11.23
CA ARG A 130 -21.43 3.16 11.25
C ARG A 130 -22.67 2.29 10.97
N ALA A 131 -22.59 1.35 10.04
CA ALA A 131 -23.70 0.43 9.75
C ALA A 131 -23.95 -0.52 10.93
N ARG A 132 -22.92 -0.91 11.68
CA ARG A 132 -23.06 -1.70 12.92
C ARG A 132 -23.64 -0.92 14.11
N GLY A 133 -23.82 0.40 13.98
CA GLY A 133 -24.28 1.26 15.07
C GLY A 133 -23.15 1.77 15.99
N GLU A 134 -21.90 1.69 15.54
CA GLU A 134 -20.69 2.07 16.25
C GLU A 134 -19.99 3.30 15.59
N PRO A 135 -20.65 4.47 15.45
CA PRO A 135 -20.12 5.61 14.69
C PRO A 135 -18.87 6.22 15.28
N GLU A 136 -18.58 5.98 16.56
CA GLU A 136 -17.39 6.47 17.25
C GLU A 136 -16.17 5.57 17.02
N ARG A 137 -16.34 4.37 16.45
CA ARG A 137 -15.27 3.42 16.13
C ARG A 137 -14.54 3.84 14.85
N ARG A 138 -13.63 4.83 14.99
CA ARG A 138 -12.99 5.52 13.88
C ARG A 138 -11.48 5.65 13.99
N LYS A 139 -10.89 5.43 15.17
CA LYS A 139 -9.44 5.55 15.35
C LYS A 139 -8.72 4.47 14.57
N ILE A 140 -7.59 4.85 13.97
CA ILE A 140 -6.73 3.98 13.18
C ILE A 140 -5.38 3.84 13.89
N ILE A 141 -4.95 2.61 14.11
CA ILE A 141 -3.62 2.32 14.65
C ILE A 141 -2.67 2.00 13.48
N THR A 142 -1.49 2.61 13.51
CA THR A 142 -0.35 2.30 12.67
C THR A 142 0.91 2.19 13.56
N ARG A 143 2.11 2.32 13.02
CA ARG A 143 3.35 2.23 13.79
C ARG A 143 4.25 3.44 13.56
N HIS A 144 5.02 3.81 14.57
CA HIS A 144 6.14 4.73 14.36
C HIS A 144 7.07 4.21 13.25
N ASN A 145 7.60 5.11 12.45
CA ASN A 145 8.38 4.84 11.23
C ASN A 145 7.63 4.11 10.09
N ALA A 146 6.33 3.84 10.21
CA ALA A 146 5.54 3.32 9.11
C ALA A 146 5.39 4.35 7.97
N TYR A 147 5.04 3.85 6.78
CA TYR A 147 4.68 4.68 5.63
C TYR A 147 3.49 4.07 4.89
N HIS A 148 2.39 4.81 4.87
CA HIS A 148 1.14 4.35 4.24
C HIS A 148 0.67 5.24 3.09
N GLY A 149 1.39 6.33 2.80
CA GLY A 149 1.07 7.23 1.69
C GLY A 149 1.17 8.70 2.03
N VAL A 150 0.63 9.54 1.14
CA VAL A 150 0.79 11.01 1.17
C VAL A 150 -0.53 11.78 1.06
N THR A 151 -1.68 11.12 0.98
CA THR A 151 -2.98 11.79 1.18
C THR A 151 -3.11 12.24 2.63
N ILE A 152 -4.04 13.12 2.97
CA ILE A 152 -4.16 13.66 4.33
C ILE A 152 -4.33 12.54 5.37
N ALA A 153 -5.19 11.53 5.09
CA ALA A 153 -5.37 10.41 6.01
C ALA A 153 -4.13 9.51 6.02
N THR A 154 -3.57 9.13 4.88
CA THR A 154 -2.40 8.23 4.85
C THR A 154 -1.11 8.90 5.32
N ALA A 155 -0.96 10.22 5.16
CA ALA A 155 0.10 10.98 5.80
C ALA A 155 -0.07 11.02 7.33
N SER A 156 -1.32 11.06 7.82
CA SER A 156 -1.62 10.89 9.26
C SER A 156 -1.32 9.48 9.77
N MET A 157 -1.47 8.45 8.92
CA MET A 157 -1.09 7.06 9.20
C MET A 157 0.44 6.85 9.18
N THR A 158 1.15 7.67 8.41
CA THR A 158 2.60 7.60 8.23
C THR A 158 3.32 8.13 9.48
N GLY A 159 3.99 7.25 10.21
CA GLY A 159 4.67 7.55 11.47
C GLY A 159 6.03 8.26 11.30
N LYS A 160 6.12 9.25 10.41
CA LYS A 160 7.34 10.00 10.07
C LYS A 160 7.24 11.45 10.55
N PRO A 161 8.33 12.01 11.11
CA PRO A 161 8.30 13.35 11.70
C PRO A 161 8.06 14.48 10.70
N TYR A 162 8.41 14.32 9.42
CA TYR A 162 8.25 15.36 8.39
C TYR A 162 6.77 15.72 8.10
N ASN A 163 5.82 14.88 8.51
CA ASN A 163 4.41 15.20 8.36
C ASN A 163 3.92 16.28 9.34
N ALA A 164 4.70 16.59 10.37
CA ALA A 164 4.42 17.68 11.31
C ALA A 164 4.35 19.05 10.60
N GLU A 165 5.09 19.25 9.51
CA GLU A 165 5.07 20.48 8.71
C GLU A 165 3.69 20.74 8.06
N PHE A 166 2.87 19.68 7.92
CA PHE A 166 1.49 19.77 7.45
C PHE A 166 0.44 19.80 8.57
N GLY A 167 0.87 19.87 9.83
CA GLY A 167 -0.03 19.78 11.00
C GLY A 167 -0.61 18.37 11.20
N LEU A 168 0.08 17.33 10.76
CA LEU A 168 -0.35 15.94 10.89
C LEU A 168 0.43 15.21 12.00
N PRO A 169 -0.11 14.15 12.60
CA PRO A 169 -1.36 13.46 12.20
C PRO A 169 -2.63 14.19 12.65
N LEU A 170 -3.73 13.94 11.93
CA LEU A 170 -5.07 14.32 12.39
C LEU A 170 -5.45 13.54 13.65
N PRO A 171 -6.35 14.08 14.51
CA PRO A 171 -6.89 13.34 15.63
C PRO A 171 -7.49 11.99 15.22
N GLY A 172 -7.25 10.94 16.02
CA GLY A 172 -7.75 9.60 15.76
C GLY A 172 -6.80 8.71 14.94
N PHE A 173 -5.63 9.23 14.50
CA PHE A 173 -4.57 8.41 13.94
C PHE A 173 -3.49 8.18 14.99
N LEU A 174 -3.33 6.93 15.41
CA LEU A 174 -2.51 6.51 16.53
C LEU A 174 -1.28 5.74 16.03
N HIS A 175 -0.14 5.93 16.70
CA HIS A 175 1.10 5.22 16.36
C HIS A 175 1.55 4.33 17.51
N ALA A 176 1.47 3.02 17.31
CA ALA A 176 2.09 2.02 18.18
C ALA A 176 3.61 1.99 18.00
N ASP A 177 4.31 1.32 18.89
CA ASP A 177 5.77 1.19 18.84
C ASP A 177 6.24 0.51 17.55
N CYS A 178 7.42 0.91 17.08
CA CYS A 178 8.09 0.30 15.94
C CYS A 178 8.79 -1.00 16.40
N PRO A 179 8.50 -2.18 15.79
CA PRO A 179 9.06 -3.46 16.21
C PRO A 179 10.51 -3.67 15.73
N HIS A 180 11.36 -2.65 15.88
CA HIS A 180 12.75 -2.64 15.47
C HIS A 180 13.67 -3.00 16.65
N PHE A 181 13.86 -4.29 16.88
CA PHE A 181 14.65 -4.80 18.01
C PHE A 181 16.05 -4.19 18.10
N TRP A 182 16.79 -4.13 17.00
CA TRP A 182 18.14 -3.57 16.95
C TRP A 182 18.25 -2.11 17.43
N ARG A 183 17.17 -1.34 17.29
CA ARG A 183 17.16 0.08 17.69
C ARG A 183 16.53 0.33 19.04
N TYR A 184 15.52 -0.45 19.40
CA TYR A 184 14.66 -0.18 20.56
C TYR A 184 14.67 -1.27 21.61
N GLY A 185 15.47 -2.33 21.42
CA GLY A 185 15.75 -3.31 22.46
C GLY A 185 16.49 -2.67 23.63
N LEU A 186 16.12 -3.05 24.85
CA LEU A 186 16.79 -2.61 26.07
C LEU A 186 18.08 -3.42 26.29
N PRO A 187 19.06 -2.91 27.08
CA PRO A 187 20.22 -3.70 27.48
C PRO A 187 19.80 -5.06 28.06
N GLU A 188 20.41 -6.14 27.59
CA GLU A 188 20.14 -7.52 28.00
C GLU A 188 18.74 -8.06 27.69
N GLU A 189 17.88 -7.29 27.02
CA GLU A 189 16.56 -7.75 26.58
C GLU A 189 16.71 -8.73 25.41
N SER A 190 16.10 -9.91 25.52
CA SER A 190 16.02 -10.84 24.40
C SER A 190 15.04 -10.31 23.33
N GLU A 191 15.19 -10.76 22.07
CA GLU A 191 14.24 -10.41 21.02
C GLU A 191 12.82 -10.90 21.34
N GLU A 192 12.67 -12.01 22.04
CA GLU A 192 11.38 -12.52 22.50
C GLU A 192 10.75 -11.59 23.55
N ASP A 193 11.51 -11.17 24.58
CA ASP A 193 11.03 -10.23 25.60
C ASP A 193 10.65 -8.89 25.00
N PHE A 194 11.45 -8.40 24.05
CA PHE A 194 11.14 -7.21 23.26
C PHE A 194 9.81 -7.36 22.52
N THR A 195 9.61 -8.49 21.82
CA THR A 195 8.36 -8.78 21.10
C THR A 195 7.15 -8.76 22.05
N GLN A 196 7.28 -9.41 23.22
CA GLN A 196 6.22 -9.39 24.23
C GLN A 196 5.98 -7.98 24.79
N ARG A 197 7.02 -7.17 24.95
CA ARG A 197 6.88 -5.77 25.36
C ARG A 197 6.14 -4.95 24.31
N MET A 198 6.45 -5.11 23.00
CA MET A 198 5.73 -4.45 21.93
C MET A 198 4.24 -4.83 21.92
N ALA A 199 3.93 -6.10 22.15
CA ALA A 199 2.55 -6.57 22.23
C ALA A 199 1.80 -5.97 23.43
N ARG A 200 2.41 -5.95 24.63
CA ARG A 200 1.82 -5.29 25.81
C ARG A 200 1.60 -3.79 25.58
N ASN A 201 2.56 -3.09 25.01
CA ASN A 201 2.43 -1.67 24.72
C ASN A 201 1.31 -1.36 23.72
N LEU A 202 1.09 -2.26 22.76
CA LEU A 202 -0.06 -2.17 21.85
C LEU A 202 -1.37 -2.37 22.62
N GLU A 203 -1.46 -3.35 23.49
CA GLU A 203 -2.66 -3.60 24.30
C GLU A 203 -2.95 -2.41 25.24
N ASP A 204 -1.93 -1.88 25.91
CA ASP A 204 -2.04 -0.66 26.75
C ASP A 204 -2.51 0.55 25.93
N LEU A 205 -2.05 0.69 24.69
CA LEU A 205 -2.53 1.75 23.79
C LEU A 205 -4.02 1.56 23.49
N ILE A 206 -4.45 0.34 23.13
CA ILE A 206 -5.84 0.02 22.83
C ILE A 206 -6.74 0.32 24.03
N GLU A 207 -6.36 -0.14 25.23
CA GLU A 207 -7.13 0.08 26.45
C GLU A 207 -7.24 1.55 26.84
N ARG A 208 -6.13 2.29 26.74
CA ARG A 208 -6.09 3.73 27.03
C ARG A 208 -6.97 4.54 26.08
N GLU A 209 -7.00 4.19 24.80
CA GLU A 209 -7.76 4.89 23.78
C GLU A 209 -9.24 4.53 23.72
N GLY A 210 -9.64 3.43 24.37
CA GLY A 210 -10.97 2.84 24.34
C GLY A 210 -11.13 1.87 23.16
N PRO A 211 -11.11 0.56 23.39
CA PRO A 211 -11.18 -0.47 22.34
C PRO A 211 -12.34 -0.29 21.37
N GLU A 212 -13.48 0.17 21.88
CA GLU A 212 -14.72 0.43 21.12
C GLU A 212 -14.59 1.62 20.15
N THR A 213 -13.52 2.41 20.24
CA THR A 213 -13.28 3.56 19.36
C THR A 213 -12.32 3.25 18.21
N ILE A 214 -11.69 2.05 18.20
CA ILE A 214 -10.65 1.68 17.24
C ILE A 214 -11.24 0.91 16.08
N ALA A 215 -11.09 1.45 14.87
CA ALA A 215 -11.64 0.89 13.63
C ALA A 215 -10.75 -0.19 13.00
N GLY A 216 -9.44 -0.11 13.16
CA GLY A 216 -8.51 -1.07 12.57
C GLY A 216 -7.05 -0.73 12.82
N MET A 217 -6.18 -1.71 12.61
CA MET A 217 -4.72 -1.55 12.60
C MET A 217 -4.17 -1.81 11.21
N PHE A 218 -3.33 -0.90 10.70
CA PHE A 218 -2.61 -1.05 9.44
C PHE A 218 -1.13 -1.33 9.72
N ALA A 219 -0.59 -2.33 9.04
CA ALA A 219 0.79 -2.74 9.26
C ALA A 219 1.46 -3.26 7.98
N GLU A 220 2.62 -2.68 7.64
CA GLU A 220 3.51 -3.24 6.64
C GLU A 220 4.16 -4.52 7.20
N PRO A 221 4.29 -5.63 6.46
CA PRO A 221 5.08 -6.79 6.91
C PRO A 221 6.53 -6.42 7.23
N VAL A 222 7.16 -5.63 6.37
CA VAL A 222 8.44 -4.93 6.61
C VAL A 222 8.19 -3.44 6.40
N GLN A 223 8.58 -2.60 7.36
CA GLN A 223 8.45 -1.15 7.22
C GLN A 223 9.48 -0.63 6.21
N GLY A 224 9.08 -0.61 4.92
CA GLY A 224 9.98 -0.35 3.80
C GLY A 224 10.58 1.05 3.84
N ALA A 225 9.76 2.08 3.62
CA ALA A 225 10.19 3.49 3.65
C ALA A 225 10.63 3.95 5.06
N GLY A 226 10.30 3.19 6.08
CA GLY A 226 10.78 3.36 7.46
C GLY A 226 12.28 3.18 7.63
N GLY A 227 12.91 2.45 6.71
CA GLY A 227 14.32 2.10 6.74
C GLY A 227 14.57 0.61 6.51
N VAL A 228 13.65 -0.07 5.81
CA VAL A 228 13.67 -1.53 5.59
C VAL A 228 13.77 -2.27 6.92
N ILE A 229 12.82 -2.00 7.81
CA ILE A 229 12.78 -2.53 9.17
C ILE A 229 11.98 -3.84 9.20
N PRO A 230 12.62 -5.00 9.26
CA PRO A 230 11.93 -6.25 9.55
C PRO A 230 11.38 -6.22 10.99
N PRO A 231 10.21 -6.81 11.24
CA PRO A 231 9.68 -6.92 12.59
C PRO A 231 10.54 -7.89 13.42
N SER A 232 10.54 -7.72 14.73
CA SER A 232 11.11 -8.72 15.64
C SER A 232 10.40 -10.08 15.48
N LYS A 233 11.13 -11.15 15.74
CA LYS A 233 10.62 -12.52 15.59
C LYS A 233 9.33 -12.73 16.40
N GLY A 234 8.28 -13.22 15.73
CA GLY A 234 7.00 -13.51 16.36
C GLY A 234 6.12 -12.29 16.64
N TYR A 235 6.49 -11.08 16.17
CA TYR A 235 5.72 -9.85 16.42
C TYR A 235 4.25 -9.97 16.02
N PHE A 236 3.97 -10.41 14.80
CA PHE A 236 2.58 -10.51 14.31
C PHE A 236 1.79 -11.59 15.03
N GLN A 237 2.43 -12.68 15.41
CA GLN A 237 1.81 -13.75 16.22
C GLN A 237 1.48 -13.25 17.64
N ALA A 238 2.28 -12.36 18.20
CA ALA A 238 2.03 -11.79 19.52
C ALA A 238 0.90 -10.75 19.51
N ILE A 239 0.78 -9.92 18.47
CA ILE A 239 -0.25 -8.87 18.41
C ILE A 239 -1.61 -9.37 17.88
N ARG A 240 -1.65 -10.42 17.03
CA ARG A 240 -2.91 -10.90 16.42
C ARG A 240 -3.96 -11.34 17.45
N PRO A 241 -3.64 -12.10 18.52
CA PRO A 241 -4.62 -12.44 19.57
C PRO A 241 -5.18 -11.20 20.28
N ILE A 242 -4.37 -10.16 20.49
CA ILE A 242 -4.80 -8.91 21.11
C ILE A 242 -5.82 -8.20 20.20
N LEU A 243 -5.50 -8.06 18.92
CA LEU A 243 -6.43 -7.43 17.95
C LEU A 243 -7.76 -8.19 17.87
N ARG A 244 -7.72 -9.54 17.86
CA ARG A 244 -8.92 -10.38 17.88
C ARG A 244 -9.74 -10.20 19.16
N LYS A 245 -9.10 -10.09 20.34
CA LYS A 245 -9.76 -9.87 21.64
C LYS A 245 -10.66 -8.63 21.60
N TYR A 246 -10.26 -7.58 20.87
CA TYR A 246 -10.96 -6.32 20.79
C TYR A 246 -11.72 -6.10 19.47
N ASP A 247 -11.87 -7.14 18.65
CA ASP A 247 -12.51 -7.09 17.33
C ASP A 247 -11.92 -5.97 16.43
N ILE A 248 -10.59 -5.84 16.43
CA ILE A 248 -9.85 -4.86 15.63
C ILE A 248 -9.27 -5.59 14.40
N PRO A 249 -9.76 -5.28 13.18
CA PRO A 249 -9.22 -5.88 11.96
C PRO A 249 -7.77 -5.46 11.71
N LEU A 250 -6.95 -6.41 11.24
CA LEU A 250 -5.57 -6.21 10.82
C LEU A 250 -5.51 -6.06 9.29
N ILE A 251 -5.08 -4.91 8.83
CA ILE A 251 -4.90 -4.58 7.42
C ILE A 251 -3.41 -4.68 7.07
N ALA A 252 -3.04 -5.66 6.25
CA ALA A 252 -1.67 -5.79 5.77
C ALA A 252 -1.42 -4.79 4.64
N ASP A 253 -0.53 -3.83 4.86
CA ASP A 253 -0.05 -2.95 3.80
C ASP A 253 1.09 -3.62 3.04
N GLU A 254 0.73 -4.32 1.97
CA GLU A 254 1.61 -5.07 1.08
C GLU A 254 2.12 -4.24 -0.11
N VAL A 255 1.94 -2.93 -0.08
CA VAL A 255 2.33 -2.03 -1.17
C VAL A 255 3.79 -2.20 -1.57
N ILE A 256 4.69 -2.47 -0.62
CA ILE A 256 6.10 -2.76 -0.90
C ILE A 256 6.39 -4.27 -0.87
N CYS A 257 5.83 -4.98 0.10
CA CYS A 257 6.22 -6.37 0.39
C CYS A 257 5.55 -7.40 -0.53
N GLY A 258 4.41 -7.07 -1.11
CA GLY A 258 3.67 -7.99 -1.99
C GLY A 258 4.35 -8.28 -3.33
N PHE A 259 3.86 -9.31 -3.97
CA PHE A 259 4.29 -9.76 -5.31
C PHE A 259 5.77 -10.20 -5.35
N GLY A 260 6.17 -11.08 -4.45
CA GLY A 260 7.46 -11.75 -4.49
C GLY A 260 8.63 -11.01 -3.81
N ARG A 261 8.41 -9.85 -3.20
CA ARG A 261 9.49 -9.03 -2.60
C ARG A 261 10.32 -9.78 -1.55
N LEU A 262 9.71 -10.66 -0.78
CA LEU A 262 10.36 -11.42 0.29
C LEU A 262 10.50 -12.91 -0.06
N GLY A 263 10.30 -13.30 -1.32
CA GLY A 263 10.39 -14.68 -1.79
C GLY A 263 9.06 -15.45 -1.75
N GLU A 264 8.04 -14.90 -1.11
CA GLU A 264 6.66 -15.39 -1.08
C GLU A 264 5.75 -14.39 -1.79
N MET A 265 4.51 -14.80 -2.15
CA MET A 265 3.58 -13.89 -2.83
C MET A 265 3.32 -12.62 -2.03
N TRP A 266 3.05 -12.79 -0.76
CA TRP A 266 2.83 -11.70 0.18
C TRP A 266 3.88 -11.71 1.30
N GLY A 267 4.24 -10.54 1.77
CA GLY A 267 5.04 -10.45 3.01
C GLY A 267 4.30 -11.05 4.20
N SER A 268 2.98 -11.08 4.15
CA SER A 268 2.12 -11.76 5.11
C SER A 268 2.39 -13.26 5.17
N ASP A 269 2.60 -13.92 4.03
CA ASP A 269 2.94 -15.35 3.98
C ASP A 269 4.29 -15.59 4.67
N HIS A 270 5.28 -14.76 4.37
CA HIS A 270 6.62 -14.87 4.94
C HIS A 270 6.64 -14.75 6.48
N TYR A 271 5.83 -13.85 7.03
CA TYR A 271 5.79 -13.61 8.49
C TYR A 271 4.64 -14.34 9.20
N GLY A 272 3.84 -15.15 8.50
CA GLY A 272 2.66 -15.80 9.05
C GLY A 272 1.64 -14.81 9.60
N ILE A 273 1.41 -13.70 8.88
CA ILE A 273 0.39 -12.71 9.21
C ILE A 273 -0.96 -13.24 8.73
N GLU A 274 -1.98 -13.11 9.55
CA GLU A 274 -3.37 -13.44 9.20
C GLU A 274 -4.15 -12.13 9.04
N PRO A 275 -4.09 -11.46 7.86
CA PRO A 275 -4.76 -10.20 7.65
C PRO A 275 -6.26 -10.39 7.41
N ASP A 276 -7.06 -9.35 7.69
CA ASP A 276 -8.47 -9.27 7.34
C ASP A 276 -8.68 -8.56 5.98
N ALA A 277 -7.68 -7.79 5.54
CA ALA A 277 -7.58 -7.21 4.20
C ALA A 277 -6.11 -6.96 3.83
N ILE A 278 -5.85 -6.86 2.51
CA ILE A 278 -4.54 -6.55 1.94
C ILE A 278 -4.63 -5.27 1.11
N ILE A 279 -3.65 -4.39 1.28
CA ILE A 279 -3.44 -3.23 0.42
C ILE A 279 -2.31 -3.54 -0.56
N ALA A 280 -2.57 -3.40 -1.85
CA ALA A 280 -1.62 -3.70 -2.91
C ALA A 280 -1.42 -2.52 -3.87
N SER A 281 -0.22 -2.35 -4.42
CA SER A 281 0.11 -1.37 -5.45
C SER A 281 1.46 -1.73 -6.08
N LYS A 282 2.23 -0.76 -6.54
CA LYS A 282 3.63 -0.93 -7.03
C LYS A 282 3.83 -2.14 -7.95
N CYS A 283 4.28 -3.27 -7.36
CA CYS A 283 4.57 -4.50 -8.11
C CYS A 283 3.30 -5.15 -8.71
N LEU A 284 2.11 -4.76 -8.30
CA LEU A 284 0.85 -5.18 -8.93
C LEU A 284 0.88 -5.01 -10.46
N THR A 285 1.50 -3.94 -10.94
CA THR A 285 1.66 -3.64 -12.38
C THR A 285 3.13 -3.56 -12.80
N ALA A 286 4.05 -4.01 -11.97
CA ALA A 286 5.50 -3.93 -12.19
C ALA A 286 5.99 -2.51 -12.60
N GLY A 287 5.29 -1.45 -12.17
CA GLY A 287 5.61 -0.07 -12.49
C GLY A 287 5.15 0.43 -13.87
N TYR A 288 4.51 -0.43 -14.68
CA TYR A 288 4.09 -0.06 -16.04
C TYR A 288 2.77 0.70 -16.11
N TYR A 289 1.98 0.68 -15.04
CA TYR A 289 0.74 1.48 -14.93
C TYR A 289 0.44 1.84 -13.47
N PRO A 290 0.03 3.08 -13.17
CA PRO A 290 -0.39 3.43 -11.83
C PRO A 290 -1.68 2.70 -11.43
N MET A 291 -1.60 1.87 -10.39
CA MET A 291 -2.73 1.10 -9.88
C MET A 291 -2.53 0.75 -8.41
N GLY A 292 -3.61 0.74 -7.66
CA GLY A 292 -3.70 0.20 -6.32
C GLY A 292 -4.93 -0.69 -6.18
N ALA A 293 -4.95 -1.52 -5.15
CA ALA A 293 -6.05 -2.39 -4.84
C ALA A 293 -6.21 -2.57 -3.33
N VAL A 294 -7.46 -2.69 -2.89
CA VAL A 294 -7.86 -3.20 -1.59
C VAL A 294 -8.44 -4.58 -1.82
N ILE A 295 -7.85 -5.61 -1.26
CA ILE A 295 -8.32 -6.99 -1.33
C ILE A 295 -8.94 -7.30 0.02
N LEU A 296 -10.25 -7.47 0.06
CA LEU A 296 -11.02 -7.74 1.28
C LEU A 296 -11.21 -9.24 1.45
N GLY A 297 -10.95 -9.75 2.65
CA GLY A 297 -11.37 -11.09 3.06
C GLY A 297 -12.89 -11.17 3.30
N GLU A 298 -13.38 -12.38 3.53
CA GLU A 298 -14.81 -12.74 3.58
C GLU A 298 -15.61 -11.88 4.54
N GLN A 299 -15.10 -11.70 5.76
CA GLN A 299 -15.79 -10.99 6.83
C GLN A 299 -15.97 -9.50 6.52
N LEU A 300 -14.92 -8.84 6.04
CA LEU A 300 -14.98 -7.43 5.67
C LEU A 300 -15.78 -7.23 4.39
N THR A 301 -15.73 -8.17 3.46
CA THR A 301 -16.56 -8.17 2.25
C THR A 301 -18.05 -8.22 2.64
N ALA A 302 -18.46 -9.17 3.48
CA ALA A 302 -19.85 -9.30 3.93
C ALA A 302 -20.30 -8.05 4.69
N ALA A 303 -19.47 -7.54 5.60
CA ALA A 303 -19.76 -6.34 6.37
C ALA A 303 -19.92 -5.08 5.50
N LEU A 304 -19.08 -4.91 4.47
CA LEU A 304 -19.19 -3.78 3.55
C LEU A 304 -20.43 -3.90 2.65
N MET A 305 -20.79 -5.11 2.24
CA MET A 305 -22.04 -5.34 1.48
C MET A 305 -23.27 -4.99 2.32
N ASP A 306 -23.34 -5.42 3.59
CA ASP A 306 -24.42 -5.04 4.51
C ASP A 306 -24.46 -3.51 4.72
N ALA A 307 -23.31 -2.88 4.90
CA ALA A 307 -23.23 -1.43 5.05
C ALA A 307 -23.72 -0.70 3.79
N SER A 308 -23.35 -1.19 2.60
CA SER A 308 -23.80 -0.62 1.32
C SER A 308 -25.31 -0.76 1.14
N ASP A 309 -25.88 -1.91 1.52
CA ASP A 309 -27.33 -2.13 1.47
C ASP A 309 -28.08 -1.16 2.41
N ARG A 310 -27.61 -1.00 3.65
CA ARG A 310 -28.22 -0.07 4.63
C ARG A 310 -28.19 1.39 4.22
N PHE A 311 -27.10 1.83 3.53
CA PHE A 311 -26.95 3.23 3.11
C PHE A 311 -27.31 3.47 1.64
N GLY A 312 -27.71 2.43 0.90
CA GLY A 312 -28.13 2.47 -0.48
C GLY A 312 -26.98 2.39 -1.48
N GLU A 313 -25.77 2.73 -1.10
CA GLU A 313 -24.56 2.63 -1.95
C GLU A 313 -23.26 2.73 -1.11
N PHE A 314 -22.12 2.43 -1.72
CA PHE A 314 -20.80 2.84 -1.24
C PHE A 314 -20.37 4.09 -2.01
N PRO A 315 -20.58 5.32 -1.48
CA PRO A 315 -20.42 6.58 -2.21
C PRO A 315 -18.94 6.98 -2.32
N HIS A 316 -18.15 6.13 -2.97
CA HIS A 316 -16.71 6.32 -3.12
C HIS A 316 -16.21 5.70 -4.42
N GLY A 317 -15.24 6.37 -5.07
CA GLY A 317 -14.59 5.89 -6.28
C GLY A 317 -13.69 6.95 -6.90
N PHE A 318 -12.75 6.49 -7.71
CA PHE A 318 -11.86 7.33 -8.49
C PHE A 318 -12.15 7.13 -9.98
N THR A 319 -12.13 8.19 -10.76
CA THR A 319 -12.51 8.15 -12.20
C THR A 319 -11.76 7.08 -12.99
N ALA A 320 -10.48 6.89 -12.72
CA ALA A 320 -9.63 5.92 -13.43
C ALA A 320 -9.40 4.60 -12.66
N ALA A 321 -10.04 4.41 -11.51
CA ALA A 321 -9.89 3.19 -10.73
C ALA A 321 -10.43 1.97 -11.50
N GLY A 322 -9.68 0.85 -11.44
CA GLY A 322 -10.02 -0.35 -12.21
C GLY A 322 -9.86 -0.17 -13.71
N SER A 323 -8.96 0.75 -14.13
CA SER A 323 -8.64 0.99 -15.55
C SER A 323 -8.39 -0.31 -16.30
N PRO A 324 -9.01 -0.50 -17.49
CA PRO A 324 -8.74 -1.66 -18.34
C PRO A 324 -7.25 -1.82 -18.67
N LEU A 325 -6.53 -0.72 -18.90
CA LEU A 325 -5.08 -0.72 -19.15
C LEU A 325 -4.29 -1.27 -17.96
N GLY A 326 -4.54 -0.72 -16.77
CA GLY A 326 -3.88 -1.17 -15.55
C GLY A 326 -4.23 -2.62 -15.22
N SER A 327 -5.49 -3.03 -15.46
CA SER A 327 -5.94 -4.40 -15.23
C SER A 327 -5.27 -5.40 -16.16
N ALA A 328 -5.08 -5.07 -17.45
CA ALA A 328 -4.36 -5.92 -18.40
C ALA A 328 -2.89 -6.09 -18.03
N VAL A 329 -2.24 -4.99 -17.64
CA VAL A 329 -0.85 -5.03 -17.15
C VAL A 329 -0.76 -5.82 -15.85
N GLY A 330 -1.66 -5.60 -14.89
CA GLY A 330 -1.69 -6.34 -13.62
C GLY A 330 -1.92 -7.83 -13.81
N ALA A 331 -2.85 -8.23 -14.70
CA ALA A 331 -3.08 -9.63 -15.05
C ALA A 331 -1.83 -10.27 -15.66
N ARG A 332 -1.08 -9.57 -16.50
CA ARG A 332 0.18 -10.06 -17.08
C ARG A 332 1.31 -10.06 -16.05
N SER A 333 1.42 -9.01 -15.21
CA SER A 333 2.44 -8.91 -14.18
C SER A 333 2.33 -10.04 -13.16
N THR A 334 1.12 -10.34 -12.68
CA THR A 334 0.91 -11.44 -11.72
C THR A 334 1.30 -12.82 -12.27
N CYS A 335 1.31 -13.02 -13.59
CA CYS A 335 1.83 -14.26 -14.19
C CYS A 335 3.37 -14.36 -14.09
N LEU A 336 4.11 -13.25 -14.05
CA LEU A 336 5.57 -13.28 -14.03
C LEU A 336 6.12 -13.87 -12.72
N TYR A 337 5.34 -13.89 -11.65
CA TYR A 337 5.77 -14.40 -10.36
C TYR A 337 5.58 -15.91 -10.18
N PHE A 338 4.78 -16.58 -11.05
CA PHE A 338 4.35 -17.97 -10.82
C PHE A 338 4.23 -18.84 -12.08
N CYS A 339 4.46 -18.30 -13.26
CA CYS A 339 4.14 -19.03 -14.51
C CYS A 339 5.37 -19.46 -15.34
N ASP A 340 6.60 -19.21 -14.88
CA ASP A 340 7.83 -19.62 -15.62
C ASP A 340 8.80 -20.36 -14.72
#